data_3093ba0600359f45adb060aa7e5082d4
#
_entry.id   3093ba0600359f45adb060aa7e5082d4
#
_cell.length_a   1.000
_cell.length_b   1.000
_cell.length_c   1.000
_cell.angle_alpha   90.00
_cell.angle_beta   90.00
_cell.angle_gamma   90.00
#
_symmetry.space_group_name_H-M   'P 1'
#
loop_
_entity.id
_entity.type
_entity.pdbx_description
1 polymer ?
#
loop_
_entity_poly.entity_id
_entity_poly.type
_entity_poly.pdbx_seq_one_letter_code
_entity_poly.pdbx_strand_id
1 'polypeptide(L)'
;PATAAQYVSMATDYIKNAQEYYDGTATADDLGVKALDDKTLEITLIQPTSYFIDILSMWTFSPVQKATVEANGDKWSTEADTYICNGPFKIASMSMNENVILEKNENYWDAENVSLQKVTFRYVLDQATALTAYESGEVDGVASIPSSDFARLKAENAGVQTSPSYGTVYYDFNCSAEPVNNVLVRKAICLAIDRQSIIDNVVQVDAQPAYSFLAPGYSVDGKDITEGRESFGLSATADVEGAQAALAEAGYPNGEGFPTLTLSYYDNDTVKKVVEAMAEMLKNNLNINVEVSSNEWSIFYDDVQKGNYQVAAMGWSADYVNPMSFLPLCKTGDSSNNLFYSNADYDALVEQVKAENDPAKAAELTLQADAIVSNDYAVLPLYYKSNNYLMHDNISGFYMTASGNLFFKDVKV
;
A
#
# COMPACT_ATOMS: atom_id res chain seq x y z
N PRO A 1 24.18 -3.28 -7.68
CA PRO A 1 25.04 -2.97 -6.54
C PRO A 1 25.47 -1.50 -6.48
N ALA A 2 25.54 -0.80 -7.61
CA ALA A 2 25.96 0.61 -7.65
C ALA A 2 24.84 1.59 -7.23
N THR A 3 23.59 1.16 -7.28
CA THR A 3 22.43 1.94 -6.90
C THR A 3 21.73 1.27 -5.72
N ALA A 4 21.52 2.00 -4.63
CA ALA A 4 20.72 1.51 -3.51
C ALA A 4 19.24 1.49 -3.93
N ALA A 5 18.84 0.48 -4.73
CA ALA A 5 17.47 0.36 -5.21
C ALA A 5 16.53 0.01 -4.06
N GLN A 6 15.44 0.77 -3.93
CA GLN A 6 14.44 0.61 -2.86
C GLN A 6 13.85 -0.81 -2.81
N TYR A 7 13.64 -1.43 -3.97
CA TYR A 7 13.03 -2.77 -4.08
C TYR A 7 14.06 -3.88 -4.37
N VAL A 8 15.30 -3.74 -3.93
CA VAL A 8 16.37 -4.74 -4.16
C VAL A 8 15.99 -6.11 -3.57
N SER A 9 15.29 -6.13 -2.44
CA SER A 9 14.79 -7.35 -1.78
C SER A 9 13.92 -8.21 -2.69
N MET A 10 13.18 -7.61 -3.62
CA MET A 10 12.39 -8.36 -4.61
C MET A 10 13.26 -9.25 -5.51
N ALA A 11 14.54 -8.96 -5.65
CA ALA A 11 15.48 -9.82 -6.37
C ALA A 11 16.28 -10.69 -5.38
N THR A 12 16.83 -10.10 -4.31
CA THR A 12 17.75 -10.79 -3.40
C THR A 12 17.07 -11.89 -2.58
N ASP A 13 15.79 -11.76 -2.27
CA ASP A 13 15.03 -12.75 -1.50
C ASP A 13 14.54 -13.95 -2.31
N TYR A 14 14.53 -13.85 -3.64
CA TYR A 14 13.92 -14.87 -4.49
C TYR A 14 14.87 -15.45 -5.53
N ILE A 15 15.79 -14.66 -6.08
CA ILE A 15 16.66 -15.10 -7.19
C ILE A 15 17.97 -15.64 -6.62
N LYS A 16 18.36 -16.83 -7.09
CA LYS A 16 19.60 -17.50 -6.67
C LYS A 16 20.82 -16.60 -6.85
N ASN A 17 21.65 -16.49 -5.80
CA ASN A 17 22.88 -15.69 -5.75
C ASN A 17 22.67 -14.17 -5.98
N ALA A 18 21.43 -13.68 -5.89
CA ALA A 18 21.17 -12.24 -6.07
C ALA A 18 21.66 -11.43 -4.87
N GLN A 19 21.54 -11.96 -3.63
CA GLN A 19 22.09 -11.33 -2.44
C GLN A 19 23.61 -11.27 -2.51
N GLU A 20 24.26 -12.38 -2.85
CA GLU A 20 25.73 -12.46 -2.96
C GLU A 20 26.27 -11.55 -4.06
N TYR A 21 25.53 -11.42 -5.17
CA TYR A 21 25.86 -10.45 -6.21
C TYR A 21 25.69 -9.00 -5.74
N TYR A 22 24.62 -8.71 -5.00
CA TYR A 22 24.40 -7.39 -4.42
C TYR A 22 25.49 -6.99 -3.42
N ASP A 23 25.92 -7.92 -2.59
CA ASP A 23 27.00 -7.74 -1.60
C ASP A 23 28.41 -7.73 -2.23
N GLY A 24 28.51 -8.01 -3.54
CA GLY A 24 29.78 -8.05 -4.25
C GLY A 24 30.63 -9.30 -4.00
N THR A 25 30.04 -10.35 -3.41
CA THR A 25 30.70 -11.63 -3.12
C THR A 25 30.52 -12.67 -4.24
N ALA A 26 29.64 -12.43 -5.19
CA ALA A 26 29.44 -13.22 -6.41
C ALA A 26 29.55 -12.34 -7.67
N THR A 27 29.73 -12.97 -8.81
CA THR A 27 29.79 -12.30 -10.12
C THR A 27 28.43 -12.35 -10.84
N ALA A 28 28.27 -11.58 -11.90
CA ALA A 28 27.05 -11.63 -12.74
C ALA A 28 26.81 -13.02 -13.36
N ASP A 29 27.88 -13.77 -13.62
CA ASP A 29 27.80 -15.13 -14.19
C ASP A 29 27.24 -16.15 -13.18
N ASP A 30 27.36 -15.86 -11.88
CA ASP A 30 26.84 -16.70 -10.81
C ASP A 30 25.36 -16.46 -10.54
N LEU A 31 24.85 -15.28 -10.99
CA LEU A 31 23.47 -14.88 -10.79
C LEU A 31 22.49 -15.86 -11.43
N GLY A 32 21.40 -16.20 -10.74
CA GLY A 32 20.34 -17.07 -11.21
C GLY A 32 19.49 -16.49 -12.34
N VAL A 33 20.07 -15.64 -13.20
CA VAL A 33 19.38 -15.04 -14.38
C VAL A 33 20.27 -15.24 -15.61
N LYS A 34 19.77 -15.99 -16.61
CA LYS A 34 20.52 -16.34 -17.81
C LYS A 34 19.69 -16.18 -19.06
N ALA A 35 20.22 -15.48 -20.07
CA ALA A 35 19.71 -15.55 -21.44
C ALA A 35 20.26 -16.82 -22.08
N LEU A 36 19.39 -17.79 -22.34
CA LEU A 36 19.78 -19.05 -22.99
C LEU A 36 19.94 -18.86 -24.52
N ASP A 37 19.12 -17.98 -25.08
CA ASP A 37 19.15 -17.54 -26.47
C ASP A 37 18.48 -16.16 -26.59
N ASP A 38 18.27 -15.67 -27.81
CA ASP A 38 17.69 -14.35 -28.11
C ASP A 38 16.24 -14.16 -27.63
N LYS A 39 15.56 -15.23 -27.22
CA LYS A 39 14.13 -15.25 -26.86
C LYS A 39 13.82 -15.95 -25.55
N THR A 40 14.82 -16.60 -24.94
CA THR A 40 14.64 -17.43 -23.76
C THR A 40 15.44 -16.87 -22.59
N LEU A 41 14.74 -16.43 -21.55
CA LEU A 41 15.30 -16.05 -20.26
C LEU A 41 15.01 -17.15 -19.24
N GLU A 42 16.06 -17.64 -18.57
CA GLU A 42 15.96 -18.56 -17.45
C GLU A 42 16.19 -17.80 -16.13
N ILE A 43 15.27 -17.95 -15.19
CA ILE A 43 15.44 -17.44 -13.83
C ILE A 43 15.43 -18.64 -12.87
N THR A 44 16.50 -18.79 -12.10
CA THR A 44 16.65 -19.81 -11.07
C THR A 44 16.34 -19.18 -9.72
N LEU A 45 15.36 -19.71 -9.01
CA LEU A 45 14.96 -19.24 -7.69
C LEU A 45 15.78 -19.91 -6.58
N ILE A 46 15.84 -19.26 -5.42
CA ILE A 46 16.46 -19.81 -4.19
C ILE A 46 15.68 -21.04 -3.73
N GLN A 47 14.34 -20.97 -3.85
CA GLN A 47 13.40 -22.05 -3.52
C GLN A 47 12.17 -21.96 -4.41
N PRO A 48 11.34 -23.02 -4.51
CA PRO A 48 10.07 -22.93 -5.20
C PRO A 48 9.20 -21.80 -4.60
N THR A 49 8.69 -20.93 -5.46
CA THR A 49 7.88 -19.77 -5.05
C THR A 49 6.71 -19.66 -6.01
N SER A 50 5.52 -20.07 -5.57
CA SER A 50 4.31 -20.14 -6.40
C SER A 50 3.83 -18.79 -6.93
N TYR A 51 4.13 -17.71 -6.21
CA TYR A 51 3.73 -16.33 -6.53
C TYR A 51 4.84 -15.50 -7.21
N PHE A 52 5.93 -16.14 -7.66
CA PHE A 52 7.02 -15.40 -8.31
C PHE A 52 6.59 -14.69 -9.60
N ILE A 53 5.59 -15.23 -10.29
CA ILE A 53 5.00 -14.57 -11.47
C ILE A 53 4.31 -13.26 -11.09
N ASP A 54 3.66 -13.20 -9.92
CA ASP A 54 3.03 -11.98 -9.42
C ASP A 54 4.11 -10.93 -9.08
N ILE A 55 5.23 -11.36 -8.47
CA ILE A 55 6.39 -10.49 -8.23
C ILE A 55 6.94 -9.92 -9.53
N LEU A 56 7.04 -10.73 -10.60
CA LEU A 56 7.51 -10.27 -11.91
C LEU A 56 6.57 -9.23 -12.56
N SER A 57 5.33 -9.09 -12.10
CA SER A 57 4.40 -8.06 -12.58
C SER A 57 4.73 -6.65 -12.07
N MET A 58 5.59 -6.54 -11.07
CA MET A 58 6.03 -5.23 -10.57
C MET A 58 6.91 -4.50 -11.60
N TRP A 59 6.77 -3.17 -11.63
CA TRP A 59 7.58 -2.30 -12.52
C TRP A 59 9.09 -2.50 -12.35
N THR A 60 9.56 -2.91 -11.18
CA THR A 60 10.97 -3.19 -10.88
C THR A 60 11.58 -4.25 -11.81
N PHE A 61 10.77 -5.19 -12.28
CA PHE A 61 11.16 -6.25 -13.20
C PHE A 61 10.89 -5.93 -14.68
N SER A 62 10.40 -4.72 -14.97
CA SER A 62 10.20 -4.31 -16.36
C SER A 62 11.53 -4.30 -17.12
N PRO A 63 11.62 -4.96 -18.28
CA PRO A 63 12.86 -4.98 -19.05
C PRO A 63 13.21 -3.60 -19.61
N VAL A 64 14.46 -3.22 -19.49
CA VAL A 64 14.97 -1.96 -20.04
C VAL A 64 15.98 -2.22 -21.17
N GLN A 65 16.01 -1.35 -22.17
CA GLN A 65 16.94 -1.49 -23.28
C GLN A 65 18.34 -1.04 -22.87
N LYS A 66 19.28 -1.99 -22.80
CA LYS A 66 20.67 -1.75 -22.39
C LYS A 66 21.33 -0.59 -23.13
N ALA A 67 21.24 -0.56 -24.48
CA ALA A 67 21.88 0.48 -25.30
C ALA A 67 21.34 1.88 -24.94
N THR A 68 20.05 2.01 -24.65
CA THR A 68 19.45 3.29 -24.26
C THR A 68 19.94 3.75 -22.89
N VAL A 69 20.01 2.83 -21.92
CA VAL A 69 20.51 3.13 -20.57
C VAL A 69 21.99 3.55 -20.63
N GLU A 70 22.82 2.80 -21.36
CA GLU A 70 24.24 3.10 -21.49
C GLU A 70 24.54 4.44 -22.24
N ALA A 71 23.70 4.79 -23.21
CA ALA A 71 23.84 6.03 -23.96
C ALA A 71 23.39 7.28 -23.20
N ASN A 72 22.38 7.16 -22.31
CA ASN A 72 21.70 8.31 -21.70
C ASN A 72 21.91 8.41 -20.17
N GLY A 73 22.50 7.39 -19.52
CA GLY A 73 22.66 7.39 -18.06
C GLY A 73 21.31 7.59 -17.37
N ASP A 74 21.25 8.45 -16.35
CA ASP A 74 20.05 8.71 -15.56
C ASP A 74 18.89 9.36 -16.35
N LYS A 75 19.18 9.84 -17.54
CA LYS A 75 18.18 10.50 -18.41
C LYS A 75 17.32 9.53 -19.21
N TRP A 76 17.67 8.25 -19.27
CA TRP A 76 16.97 7.26 -20.09
C TRP A 76 15.47 7.16 -19.80
N SER A 77 15.04 7.45 -18.56
CA SER A 77 13.64 7.35 -18.09
C SER A 77 12.99 8.70 -17.75
N THR A 78 13.72 9.82 -17.85
CA THR A 78 13.21 11.15 -17.48
C THR A 78 12.94 12.06 -18.67
N GLU A 79 13.32 11.66 -19.86
CA GLU A 79 13.12 12.41 -21.10
C GLU A 79 12.31 11.56 -22.09
N ALA A 80 11.29 12.15 -22.73
CA ALA A 80 10.39 11.43 -23.65
C ALA A 80 11.14 10.76 -24.81
N ASP A 81 12.14 11.44 -25.37
CA ASP A 81 12.89 10.96 -26.52
C ASP A 81 13.79 9.76 -26.23
N THR A 82 14.12 9.53 -24.95
CA THR A 82 14.97 8.42 -24.51
C THR A 82 14.17 7.29 -23.86
N TYR A 83 12.89 7.51 -23.57
CA TYR A 83 12.04 6.52 -22.93
C TYR A 83 11.52 5.49 -23.93
N ILE A 84 12.23 4.38 -24.07
CA ILE A 84 11.82 3.27 -24.95
C ILE A 84 10.94 2.30 -24.19
N CYS A 85 9.77 1.98 -24.73
CA CYS A 85 8.82 1.05 -24.16
C CYS A 85 8.23 0.11 -25.22
N ASN A 86 7.67 -1.00 -24.78
CA ASN A 86 7.01 -2.01 -25.61
C ASN A 86 5.50 -2.12 -25.34
N GLY A 87 4.92 -1.18 -24.59
CA GLY A 87 3.50 -1.12 -24.25
C GLY A 87 2.61 -0.57 -25.37
N PRO A 88 1.28 -0.52 -25.14
CA PRO A 88 0.28 -0.04 -26.13
C PRO A 88 0.44 1.45 -26.47
N PHE A 89 1.09 2.22 -25.64
CA PHE A 89 1.37 3.63 -25.83
C PHE A 89 2.85 3.92 -25.63
N LYS A 90 3.34 4.98 -26.26
CA LYS A 90 4.68 5.55 -26.07
C LYS A 90 4.55 6.99 -25.58
N ILE A 91 5.55 7.47 -24.85
CA ILE A 91 5.59 8.85 -24.38
C ILE A 91 5.93 9.75 -25.58
N ALA A 92 5.01 10.65 -25.94
CA ALA A 92 5.22 11.65 -26.97
C ALA A 92 5.82 12.94 -26.42
N SER A 93 5.42 13.32 -25.21
CA SER A 93 6.03 14.43 -24.47
C SER A 93 5.82 14.24 -22.98
N MET A 94 6.74 14.78 -22.20
CA MET A 94 6.71 14.77 -20.76
C MET A 94 7.21 16.13 -20.24
N SER A 95 6.32 16.85 -19.56
CA SER A 95 6.64 18.09 -18.86
C SER A 95 6.29 17.90 -17.38
N MET A 96 7.31 17.86 -16.54
CA MET A 96 7.13 17.70 -15.11
C MET A 96 6.24 18.85 -14.56
N ASN A 97 5.25 18.46 -13.75
CA ASN A 97 4.25 19.36 -13.15
C ASN A 97 3.23 20.00 -14.13
N GLU A 98 3.23 19.64 -15.39
CA GLU A 98 2.23 20.10 -16.38
C GLU A 98 1.44 18.94 -16.95
N ASN A 99 2.06 18.12 -17.81
CA ASN A 99 1.41 16.99 -18.45
C ASN A 99 2.39 15.91 -18.92
N VAL A 100 1.84 14.70 -19.11
CA VAL A 100 2.46 13.62 -19.89
C VAL A 100 1.52 13.25 -21.01
N ILE A 101 2.01 13.26 -22.23
CA ILE A 101 1.25 12.90 -23.43
C ILE A 101 1.74 11.54 -23.92
N LEU A 102 0.83 10.60 -23.99
CA LEU A 102 1.03 9.29 -24.58
C LEU A 102 0.35 9.24 -25.95
N GLU A 103 1.03 8.64 -26.92
CA GLU A 103 0.48 8.32 -28.24
C GLU A 103 0.48 6.80 -28.45
N LYS A 104 -0.46 6.31 -29.25
CA LYS A 104 -0.53 4.92 -29.66
C LYS A 104 0.84 4.43 -30.19
N ASN A 105 1.26 3.28 -29.72
CA ASN A 105 2.47 2.61 -30.19
C ASN A 105 2.10 1.65 -31.32
N GLU A 106 2.33 2.05 -32.56
CA GLU A 106 2.04 1.23 -33.75
C GLU A 106 2.89 -0.05 -33.82
N ASN A 107 3.97 -0.13 -33.04
CA ASN A 107 4.82 -1.31 -32.94
C ASN A 107 4.41 -2.26 -31.80
N TYR A 108 3.37 -1.92 -31.05
CA TYR A 108 2.84 -2.81 -30.02
C TYR A 108 2.30 -4.10 -30.65
N TRP A 109 2.56 -5.24 -30.04
CA TRP A 109 2.19 -6.54 -30.62
C TRP A 109 0.68 -6.71 -30.89
N ASP A 110 -0.16 -5.97 -30.16
CA ASP A 110 -1.63 -5.99 -30.28
C ASP A 110 -2.18 -4.59 -30.65
N ALA A 111 -1.44 -3.83 -31.44
CA ALA A 111 -1.77 -2.44 -31.77
C ALA A 111 -3.12 -2.30 -32.48
N GLU A 112 -3.53 -3.28 -33.27
CA GLU A 112 -4.84 -3.25 -33.98
C GLU A 112 -6.04 -3.25 -33.02
N ASN A 113 -5.89 -3.73 -31.79
CA ASN A 113 -6.93 -3.73 -30.76
C ASN A 113 -6.86 -2.50 -29.83
N VAL A 114 -5.94 -1.56 -30.05
CA VAL A 114 -5.87 -0.30 -29.31
C VAL A 114 -6.63 0.78 -30.06
N SER A 115 -7.76 1.23 -29.47
CA SER A 115 -8.64 2.23 -30.11
C SER A 115 -8.15 3.66 -29.93
N LEU A 116 -7.63 4.00 -28.76
CA LEU A 116 -7.16 5.35 -28.45
C LEU A 116 -5.91 5.71 -29.24
N GLN A 117 -5.90 6.91 -29.81
CA GLN A 117 -4.72 7.46 -30.48
C GLN A 117 -3.81 8.22 -29.52
N LYS A 118 -4.38 8.77 -28.45
CA LYS A 118 -3.68 9.65 -27.53
C LYS A 118 -4.31 9.58 -26.14
N VAL A 119 -3.47 9.62 -25.09
CA VAL A 119 -3.87 9.83 -23.70
C VAL A 119 -3.07 11.00 -23.15
N THR A 120 -3.71 11.93 -22.48
CA THR A 120 -3.05 13.07 -21.84
C THR A 120 -3.29 13.05 -20.35
N PHE A 121 -2.22 12.89 -19.58
CA PHE A 121 -2.25 13.10 -18.13
C PHE A 121 -1.94 14.56 -17.84
N ARG A 122 -2.79 15.21 -17.07
CA ARG A 122 -2.58 16.58 -16.56
C ARG A 122 -2.25 16.51 -15.08
N TYR A 123 -1.22 17.21 -14.67
CA TYR A 123 -0.89 17.38 -13.26
C TYR A 123 -1.72 18.53 -12.68
N VAL A 124 -2.67 18.20 -11.82
CA VAL A 124 -3.51 19.18 -11.11
C VAL A 124 -3.42 18.84 -9.62
N LEU A 125 -2.65 19.63 -8.87
CA LEU A 125 -2.38 19.37 -7.44
C LEU A 125 -3.62 19.55 -6.57
N ASP A 126 -4.44 20.54 -6.87
CA ASP A 126 -5.67 20.84 -6.13
C ASP A 126 -6.84 19.97 -6.65
N GLN A 127 -7.36 19.11 -5.78
CA GLN A 127 -8.44 18.18 -6.12
C GLN A 127 -9.73 18.86 -6.52
N ALA A 128 -10.07 20.02 -5.94
CA ALA A 128 -11.26 20.76 -6.30
C ALA A 128 -11.15 21.38 -7.71
N THR A 129 -9.95 21.83 -8.08
CA THR A 129 -9.64 22.27 -9.44
C THR A 129 -9.74 21.12 -10.44
N ALA A 130 -9.23 19.93 -10.09
CA ALA A 130 -9.36 18.74 -10.94
C ALA A 130 -10.83 18.33 -11.12
N LEU A 131 -11.63 18.36 -10.07
CA LEU A 131 -13.06 18.09 -10.13
C LEU A 131 -13.78 19.10 -11.02
N THR A 132 -13.46 20.40 -10.90
CA THR A 132 -14.05 21.46 -11.76
C THR A 132 -13.73 21.20 -13.25
N ALA A 133 -12.51 20.78 -13.56
CA ALA A 133 -12.12 20.44 -14.93
C ALA A 133 -12.90 19.22 -15.48
N TYR A 134 -13.20 18.23 -14.61
CA TYR A 134 -14.06 17.10 -14.96
C TYR A 134 -15.51 17.52 -15.19
N GLU A 135 -16.11 18.27 -14.27
CA GLU A 135 -17.49 18.75 -14.38
C GLU A 135 -17.70 19.68 -15.58
N SER A 136 -16.67 20.42 -15.99
CA SER A 136 -16.72 21.27 -17.22
C SER A 136 -16.43 20.50 -18.51
N GLY A 137 -16.03 19.24 -18.44
CA GLY A 137 -15.69 18.43 -19.61
C GLY A 137 -14.29 18.74 -20.20
N GLU A 138 -13.42 19.42 -19.45
CA GLU A 138 -12.03 19.63 -19.88
C GLU A 138 -11.16 18.37 -19.76
N VAL A 139 -11.51 17.46 -18.84
CA VAL A 139 -10.89 16.16 -18.67
C VAL A 139 -11.94 15.07 -18.60
N ASP A 140 -11.59 13.89 -19.11
CA ASP A 140 -12.50 12.74 -19.21
C ASP A 140 -12.59 11.93 -17.92
N GLY A 141 -11.61 12.07 -17.04
CA GLY A 141 -11.57 11.39 -15.75
C GLY A 141 -10.64 12.05 -14.75
N VAL A 142 -10.84 11.74 -13.48
CA VAL A 142 -10.03 12.21 -12.35
C VAL A 142 -9.67 11.02 -11.47
N ALA A 143 -8.38 10.82 -11.22
CA ALA A 143 -7.87 9.67 -10.49
C ALA A 143 -8.14 9.72 -8.97
N SER A 144 -8.56 10.87 -8.44
CA SER A 144 -8.86 11.03 -7.01
C SER A 144 -9.98 12.06 -6.81
N ILE A 145 -10.92 11.73 -5.94
CA ILE A 145 -12.11 12.54 -5.66
C ILE A 145 -11.90 13.31 -4.36
N PRO A 146 -12.21 14.63 -4.30
CA PRO A 146 -12.23 15.33 -3.02
C PRO A 146 -13.20 14.67 -2.04
N SER A 147 -12.75 14.38 -0.83
CA SER A 147 -13.60 13.70 0.18
C SER A 147 -14.90 14.44 0.47
N SER A 148 -14.87 15.79 0.46
CA SER A 148 -16.07 16.64 0.63
C SER A 148 -17.14 16.45 -0.44
N ASP A 149 -16.75 16.02 -1.64
CA ASP A 149 -17.64 15.90 -2.80
C ASP A 149 -18.05 14.45 -3.11
N PHE A 150 -17.40 13.48 -2.51
CA PHE A 150 -17.63 12.07 -2.81
C PHE A 150 -19.10 11.65 -2.65
N ALA A 151 -19.71 11.99 -1.51
CA ALA A 151 -21.13 11.64 -1.24
C ALA A 151 -22.08 12.32 -2.23
N ARG A 152 -21.86 13.60 -2.59
CA ARG A 152 -22.63 14.35 -3.58
C ARG A 152 -22.52 13.67 -4.95
N LEU A 153 -21.30 13.45 -5.43
CA LEU A 153 -21.04 12.87 -6.77
C LEU A 153 -21.63 11.46 -6.88
N LYS A 154 -21.54 10.65 -5.81
CA LYS A 154 -22.15 9.31 -5.77
C LYS A 154 -23.68 9.39 -5.85
N ALA A 155 -24.31 10.32 -5.13
CA ALA A 155 -25.77 10.53 -5.15
C ALA A 155 -26.27 11.05 -6.51
N GLU A 156 -25.48 11.86 -7.19
CA GLU A 156 -25.79 12.42 -8.51
C GLU A 156 -25.49 11.44 -9.66
N ASN A 157 -24.93 10.26 -9.41
CA ASN A 157 -24.41 9.32 -10.40
C ASN A 157 -23.43 9.99 -11.39
N ALA A 158 -22.54 10.82 -10.88
CA ALA A 158 -21.63 11.66 -11.66
C ALA A 158 -20.38 10.89 -12.15
N GLY A 159 -20.50 9.61 -12.50
CA GLY A 159 -19.39 8.80 -13.03
C GLY A 159 -18.42 8.29 -11.98
N VAL A 160 -18.82 8.25 -10.69
CA VAL A 160 -18.00 7.69 -9.61
C VAL A 160 -17.80 6.19 -9.82
N GLN A 161 -16.54 5.81 -9.92
CA GLN A 161 -16.11 4.42 -9.99
C GLN A 161 -15.37 4.06 -8.70
N THR A 162 -15.61 2.86 -8.18
CA THR A 162 -14.89 2.30 -7.04
C THR A 162 -14.33 0.95 -7.42
N SER A 163 -13.03 0.76 -7.22
CA SER A 163 -12.39 -0.56 -7.36
C SER A 163 -11.71 -0.96 -6.06
N PRO A 164 -11.65 -2.26 -5.73
CA PRO A 164 -10.90 -2.72 -4.58
C PRO A 164 -9.44 -2.25 -4.63
N SER A 165 -8.90 -1.91 -3.47
CA SER A 165 -7.45 -1.73 -3.30
C SER A 165 -6.96 -2.76 -2.30
N TYR A 166 -5.91 -3.51 -2.63
CA TYR A 166 -5.27 -4.43 -1.68
C TYR A 166 -4.44 -3.62 -0.68
N GLY A 167 -5.14 -2.85 0.17
CA GLY A 167 -4.48 -1.94 1.08
C GLY A 167 -5.27 -1.69 2.35
N THR A 168 -4.54 -1.40 3.40
CA THR A 168 -5.07 -1.03 4.72
C THR A 168 -4.46 0.28 5.16
N VAL A 169 -5.30 1.21 5.62
CA VAL A 169 -4.85 2.35 6.41
C VAL A 169 -4.80 1.91 7.86
N TYR A 170 -3.63 1.98 8.43
CA TYR A 170 -3.38 1.63 9.83
C TYR A 170 -2.36 2.59 10.43
N TYR A 171 -2.22 2.56 11.74
CA TYR A 171 -1.19 3.27 12.46
C TYR A 171 -0.22 2.27 13.09
N ASP A 172 1.06 2.49 12.90
CA ASP A 172 2.11 1.70 13.52
C ASP A 172 2.22 2.02 15.00
N PHE A 173 2.22 1.00 15.83
CA PHE A 173 2.74 1.12 17.19
C PHE A 173 4.21 0.79 17.19
N ASN A 174 5.03 1.64 17.79
CA ASN A 174 6.40 1.26 18.12
C ASN A 174 6.37 0.28 19.30
N CYS A 175 6.38 -1.01 19.00
CA CYS A 175 6.27 -2.08 20.01
C CYS A 175 7.42 -2.12 21.01
N SER A 176 8.48 -1.32 20.81
CA SER A 176 9.60 -1.17 21.74
C SER A 176 9.51 0.08 22.63
N ALA A 177 8.62 1.04 22.31
CA ALA A 177 8.51 2.33 23.00
C ALA A 177 7.41 2.33 24.07
N GLU A 178 7.71 2.86 25.26
CA GLU A 178 6.68 3.12 26.26
C GLU A 178 5.73 4.27 25.83
N PRO A 179 4.44 4.17 26.14
CA PRO A 179 3.74 3.09 26.85
C PRO A 179 3.20 2.01 25.91
N VAL A 180 3.37 2.15 24.59
CA VAL A 180 2.78 1.27 23.57
C VAL A 180 3.53 -0.05 23.38
N ASN A 181 4.65 -0.27 24.08
CA ASN A 181 5.27 -1.59 24.23
C ASN A 181 4.38 -2.59 25.00
N ASN A 182 3.43 -2.11 25.80
CA ASN A 182 2.45 -2.93 26.50
C ASN A 182 1.26 -3.27 25.60
N VAL A 183 1.01 -4.56 25.36
CA VAL A 183 -0.10 -5.05 24.52
C VAL A 183 -1.46 -4.58 25.00
N LEU A 184 -1.70 -4.46 26.31
CA LEU A 184 -2.97 -3.99 26.87
C LEU A 184 -3.20 -2.51 26.57
N VAL A 185 -2.13 -1.70 26.52
CA VAL A 185 -2.21 -0.30 26.08
C VAL A 185 -2.58 -0.23 24.61
N ARG A 186 -1.93 -1.01 23.75
CA ARG A 186 -2.27 -1.06 22.32
C ARG A 186 -3.72 -1.52 22.11
N LYS A 187 -4.15 -2.56 22.83
CA LYS A 187 -5.54 -3.04 22.83
C LYS A 187 -6.52 -1.93 23.22
N ALA A 188 -6.24 -1.22 24.31
CA ALA A 188 -7.09 -0.12 24.79
C ALA A 188 -7.24 0.97 23.72
N ILE A 189 -6.13 1.36 23.09
CA ILE A 189 -6.12 2.36 22.01
C ILE A 189 -6.95 1.84 20.82
N CYS A 190 -6.75 0.60 20.38
CA CYS A 190 -7.48 0.01 19.25
C CYS A 190 -8.98 -0.06 19.48
N LEU A 191 -9.43 -0.41 20.69
CA LEU A 191 -10.85 -0.51 21.06
C LEU A 191 -11.51 0.86 21.20
N ALA A 192 -10.76 1.89 21.57
CA ALA A 192 -11.26 3.25 21.79
C ALA A 192 -11.60 4.01 20.49
N ILE A 193 -11.24 3.50 19.32
CA ILE A 193 -11.42 4.19 18.04
C ILE A 193 -12.71 3.74 17.34
N ASP A 194 -13.56 4.71 17.02
CA ASP A 194 -14.75 4.55 16.17
C ASP A 194 -14.36 4.68 14.70
N ARG A 195 -14.14 3.55 14.06
CA ARG A 195 -13.70 3.44 12.66
C ARG A 195 -14.75 3.92 11.68
N GLN A 196 -16.01 3.56 11.96
CA GLN A 196 -17.13 3.96 11.10
C GLN A 196 -17.31 5.48 11.10
N SER A 197 -17.21 6.10 12.28
CA SER A 197 -17.28 7.56 12.38
C SER A 197 -16.15 8.26 11.62
N ILE A 198 -14.93 7.69 11.64
CA ILE A 198 -13.80 8.22 10.84
C ILE A 198 -14.11 8.11 9.35
N ILE A 199 -14.61 6.97 8.88
CA ILE A 199 -14.96 6.76 7.47
C ILE A 199 -16.06 7.74 7.04
N ASP A 200 -17.16 7.81 7.78
CA ASP A 200 -18.35 8.56 7.38
C ASP A 200 -18.21 10.07 7.49
N ASN A 201 -17.48 10.53 8.52
CA ASN A 201 -17.46 11.96 8.85
C ASN A 201 -16.11 12.66 8.55
N VAL A 202 -15.02 11.90 8.43
CA VAL A 202 -13.68 12.48 8.25
C VAL A 202 -13.14 12.18 6.85
N VAL A 203 -13.06 10.90 6.49
CA VAL A 203 -12.48 10.46 5.21
C VAL A 203 -13.49 10.59 4.07
N GLN A 204 -14.75 10.25 4.33
CA GLN A 204 -15.89 10.35 3.43
C GLN A 204 -15.67 9.64 2.07
N VAL A 205 -15.17 8.42 2.11
CA VAL A 205 -14.94 7.57 0.93
C VAL A 205 -15.66 6.22 1.10
N ASP A 206 -15.79 5.47 0.00
CA ASP A 206 -16.33 4.11 0.04
C ASP A 206 -15.28 3.14 0.56
N ALA A 207 -15.19 3.01 1.86
CA ALA A 207 -14.24 2.15 2.55
C ALA A 207 -14.94 1.28 3.60
N GLN A 208 -14.28 0.19 3.98
CA GLN A 208 -14.79 -0.72 5.02
C GLN A 208 -13.91 -0.59 6.27
N PRO A 209 -14.48 -0.63 7.50
CA PRO A 209 -13.68 -0.69 8.72
C PRO A 209 -12.71 -1.87 8.69
N ALA A 210 -11.46 -1.62 9.08
CA ALA A 210 -10.44 -2.66 9.14
C ALA A 210 -10.29 -3.21 10.55
N TYR A 211 -10.15 -4.53 10.64
CA TYR A 211 -9.97 -5.26 11.90
C TYR A 211 -8.61 -5.98 11.97
N SER A 212 -7.83 -5.89 10.90
CA SER A 212 -6.49 -6.45 10.79
C SER A 212 -5.66 -5.61 9.80
N PHE A 213 -4.35 -5.79 9.82
CA PHE A 213 -3.45 -5.11 8.87
C PHE A 213 -3.50 -5.74 7.47
N LEU A 214 -3.80 -7.04 7.38
CA LEU A 214 -3.92 -7.74 6.11
C LEU A 214 -5.20 -7.32 5.37
N ALA A 215 -5.06 -6.65 4.24
CA ALA A 215 -6.21 -6.23 3.42
C ALA A 215 -6.93 -7.42 2.78
N PRO A 216 -8.27 -7.33 2.57
CA PRO A 216 -8.99 -8.24 1.71
C PRO A 216 -8.58 -8.06 0.25
N GLY A 217 -8.88 -9.08 -0.58
CA GLY A 217 -8.64 -9.03 -2.04
C GLY A 217 -7.71 -10.12 -2.56
N TYR A 218 -7.04 -10.87 -1.68
CA TYR A 218 -6.30 -12.05 -2.07
C TYR A 218 -7.21 -13.27 -2.08
N SER A 219 -7.32 -13.94 -3.24
CA SER A 219 -8.27 -15.04 -3.44
C SER A 219 -7.59 -16.36 -3.74
N VAL A 220 -8.14 -17.43 -3.17
CA VAL A 220 -7.82 -18.81 -3.51
C VAL A 220 -9.11 -19.48 -3.97
N ASP A 221 -9.10 -20.12 -5.13
CA ASP A 221 -10.28 -20.76 -5.76
C ASP A 221 -11.50 -19.82 -5.86
N GLY A 222 -11.25 -18.53 -6.11
CA GLY A 222 -12.29 -17.51 -6.28
C GLY A 222 -12.93 -17.01 -4.98
N LYS A 223 -12.39 -17.40 -3.81
CA LYS A 223 -12.80 -16.89 -2.51
C LYS A 223 -11.70 -16.04 -1.89
N ASP A 224 -12.07 -14.88 -1.39
CA ASP A 224 -11.15 -14.06 -0.59
C ASP A 224 -10.76 -14.81 0.69
N ILE A 225 -9.48 -14.94 0.96
CA ILE A 225 -8.99 -15.66 2.14
C ILE A 225 -9.42 -15.02 3.46
N THR A 226 -9.72 -13.72 3.44
CA THR A 226 -10.16 -12.97 4.62
C THR A 226 -11.67 -13.06 4.87
N GLU A 227 -12.43 -13.73 3.98
CA GLU A 227 -13.87 -13.91 4.14
C GLU A 227 -14.18 -14.75 5.39
N GLY A 228 -14.97 -14.17 6.30
CA GLY A 228 -15.29 -14.81 7.57
C GLY A 228 -14.18 -14.78 8.62
N ARG A 229 -13.09 -14.05 8.38
CA ARG A 229 -12.04 -13.82 9.38
C ARG A 229 -12.59 -13.19 10.66
N GLU A 230 -11.99 -13.55 11.79
CA GLU A 230 -12.31 -12.93 13.09
C GLU A 230 -11.94 -11.44 13.10
N SER A 231 -12.65 -10.67 13.90
CA SER A 231 -12.39 -9.23 14.10
C SER A 231 -11.37 -8.93 15.21
N PHE A 232 -10.86 -9.97 15.89
CA PHE A 232 -9.87 -9.85 16.98
C PHE A 232 -10.35 -8.91 18.11
N GLY A 233 -11.66 -8.94 18.38
CA GLY A 233 -12.29 -8.07 19.37
C GLY A 233 -12.53 -6.63 18.92
N LEU A 234 -12.16 -6.27 17.70
CA LEU A 234 -12.41 -4.95 17.11
C LEU A 234 -13.81 -4.89 16.49
N SER A 235 -14.38 -3.70 16.43
CA SER A 235 -15.68 -3.43 15.81
C SER A 235 -15.63 -2.14 14.97
N ALA A 236 -16.67 -1.90 14.19
CA ALA A 236 -16.80 -0.68 13.40
C ALA A 236 -16.89 0.56 14.32
N THR A 237 -17.58 0.45 15.44
CA THR A 237 -17.71 1.49 16.47
C THR A 237 -16.77 1.21 17.65
N ALA A 238 -16.45 2.24 18.45
CA ALA A 238 -15.63 2.08 19.64
C ALA A 238 -16.28 1.16 20.68
N ASP A 239 -15.48 0.27 21.27
CA ASP A 239 -15.82 -0.45 22.50
C ASP A 239 -15.17 0.27 23.69
N VAL A 240 -15.87 1.28 24.19
CA VAL A 240 -15.33 2.15 25.25
C VAL A 240 -15.14 1.38 26.57
N GLU A 241 -16.07 0.47 26.91
CA GLU A 241 -15.97 -0.33 28.14
C GLU A 241 -14.78 -1.29 28.08
N GLY A 242 -14.62 -1.99 26.98
CA GLY A 242 -13.47 -2.86 26.75
C GLY A 242 -12.14 -2.10 26.72
N ALA A 243 -12.13 -0.91 26.12
CA ALA A 243 -10.94 -0.04 26.06
C ALA A 243 -10.51 0.42 27.46
N GLN A 244 -11.45 0.88 28.29
CA GLN A 244 -11.19 1.30 29.66
C GLN A 244 -10.76 0.13 30.54
N ALA A 245 -11.36 -1.04 30.37
CA ALA A 245 -10.96 -2.25 31.09
C ALA A 245 -9.51 -2.66 30.75
N ALA A 246 -9.15 -2.67 29.47
CA ALA A 246 -7.80 -2.99 29.02
C ALA A 246 -6.77 -1.96 29.55
N LEU A 247 -7.10 -0.66 29.55
CA LEU A 247 -6.23 0.38 30.07
C LEU A 247 -6.04 0.27 31.59
N ALA A 248 -7.11 -0.07 32.34
CA ALA A 248 -7.04 -0.30 33.76
C ALA A 248 -6.19 -1.52 34.11
N GLU A 249 -6.30 -2.62 33.35
CA GLU A 249 -5.45 -3.81 33.48
C GLU A 249 -3.98 -3.51 33.17
N ALA A 250 -3.73 -2.57 32.24
CA ALA A 250 -2.39 -2.06 31.94
C ALA A 250 -1.78 -1.21 33.09
N GLY A 251 -2.56 -0.90 34.14
CA GLY A 251 -2.11 -0.13 35.27
C GLY A 251 -2.55 1.35 35.28
N TYR A 252 -3.44 1.77 34.39
CA TYR A 252 -3.89 3.15 34.23
C TYR A 252 -5.42 3.28 34.34
N PRO A 253 -6.02 2.94 35.48
CA PRO A 253 -7.47 3.02 35.65
C PRO A 253 -7.95 4.47 35.41
N ASN A 254 -9.01 4.64 34.60
CA ASN A 254 -9.54 5.94 34.19
C ASN A 254 -8.50 6.88 33.52
N GLY A 255 -7.39 6.35 32.99
CA GLY A 255 -6.31 7.13 32.41
C GLY A 255 -5.36 7.78 33.44
N GLU A 256 -5.55 7.49 34.74
CA GLU A 256 -4.72 8.09 35.79
C GLU A 256 -3.27 7.66 35.68
N GLY A 257 -2.36 8.64 35.63
CA GLY A 257 -0.92 8.40 35.51
C GLY A 257 -0.43 7.96 34.14
N PHE A 258 -1.32 7.87 33.13
CA PHE A 258 -0.90 7.56 31.77
C PHE A 258 -0.04 8.71 31.20
N PRO A 259 1.12 8.42 30.61
CA PRO A 259 1.96 9.45 30.00
C PRO A 259 1.27 10.05 28.76
N THR A 260 1.70 11.25 28.36
CA THR A 260 1.20 11.83 27.10
C THR A 260 1.55 10.91 25.93
N LEU A 261 0.54 10.56 25.13
CA LEU A 261 0.70 9.77 23.90
C LEU A 261 0.92 10.72 22.73
N THR A 262 1.92 10.44 21.92
CA THR A 262 2.19 11.21 20.70
C THR A 262 1.71 10.40 19.48
N LEU A 263 0.83 11.02 18.68
CA LEU A 263 0.44 10.55 17.36
C LEU A 263 1.24 11.32 16.30
N SER A 264 2.15 10.65 15.62
CA SER A 264 3.00 11.23 14.58
C SER A 264 2.37 10.99 13.20
N TYR A 265 2.42 12.01 12.33
CA TYR A 265 1.90 11.90 10.98
C TYR A 265 2.68 12.77 9.98
N TYR A 266 2.55 12.49 8.69
CA TYR A 266 3.13 13.29 7.61
C TYR A 266 2.14 14.35 7.13
N ASP A 267 2.65 15.48 6.64
CA ASP A 267 1.85 16.61 6.18
C ASP A 267 0.90 16.21 5.05
N ASN A 268 -0.37 16.03 5.42
CA ASN A 268 -1.48 15.72 4.55
C ASN A 268 -2.79 16.09 5.24
N ASP A 269 -3.65 16.84 4.58
CA ASP A 269 -4.89 17.38 5.18
C ASP A 269 -5.86 16.30 5.65
N THR A 270 -5.99 15.18 4.92
CA THR A 270 -6.87 14.08 5.32
C THR A 270 -6.29 13.34 6.51
N VAL A 271 -4.99 13.04 6.49
CA VAL A 271 -4.31 12.37 7.60
C VAL A 271 -4.38 13.21 8.86
N LYS A 272 -4.18 14.53 8.76
CA LYS A 272 -4.33 15.48 9.87
C LYS A 272 -5.71 15.39 10.51
N LYS A 273 -6.78 15.44 9.72
CA LYS A 273 -8.16 15.36 10.23
C LYS A 273 -8.42 14.01 10.93
N VAL A 274 -7.90 12.92 10.39
CA VAL A 274 -8.02 11.58 11.00
C VAL A 274 -7.28 11.54 12.33
N VAL A 275 -6.04 12.03 12.40
CA VAL A 275 -5.25 12.05 13.64
C VAL A 275 -5.90 12.92 14.71
N GLU A 276 -6.42 14.10 14.34
CA GLU A 276 -7.15 14.99 15.26
C GLU A 276 -8.42 14.32 15.81
N ALA A 277 -9.19 13.64 14.95
CA ALA A 277 -10.37 12.87 15.38
C ALA A 277 -10.01 11.72 16.33
N MET A 278 -8.95 10.96 16.02
CA MET A 278 -8.45 9.90 16.90
C MET A 278 -7.98 10.45 18.24
N ALA A 279 -7.26 11.56 18.26
CA ALA A 279 -6.81 12.19 19.49
C ALA A 279 -7.99 12.60 20.39
N GLU A 280 -9.06 13.13 19.80
CA GLU A 280 -10.30 13.46 20.53
C GLU A 280 -10.99 12.20 21.05
N MET A 281 -11.10 11.14 20.24
CA MET A 281 -11.68 9.85 20.69
C MET A 281 -10.89 9.26 21.86
N LEU A 282 -9.56 9.23 21.78
CA LEU A 282 -8.72 8.71 22.87
C LEU A 282 -8.86 9.52 24.15
N LYS A 283 -8.91 10.85 24.04
CA LYS A 283 -9.15 11.73 25.18
C LYS A 283 -10.50 11.49 25.82
N ASN A 284 -11.57 11.39 25.02
CA ASN A 284 -12.93 11.24 25.51
C ASN A 284 -13.19 9.82 26.06
N ASN A 285 -12.68 8.78 25.40
CA ASN A 285 -12.97 7.39 25.73
C ASN A 285 -12.03 6.82 26.80
N LEU A 286 -10.77 7.29 26.87
CA LEU A 286 -9.74 6.77 27.79
C LEU A 286 -9.26 7.79 28.81
N ASN A 287 -9.67 9.07 28.68
CA ASN A 287 -9.24 10.17 29.55
C ASN A 287 -7.71 10.32 29.61
N ILE A 288 -7.02 10.12 28.47
CA ILE A 288 -5.56 10.27 28.32
C ILE A 288 -5.21 11.56 27.58
N ASN A 289 -4.01 12.10 27.83
CA ASN A 289 -3.49 13.21 27.08
C ASN A 289 -2.86 12.72 25.77
N VAL A 290 -3.24 13.36 24.66
CA VAL A 290 -2.72 13.05 23.34
C VAL A 290 -2.18 14.31 22.70
N GLU A 291 -0.96 14.24 22.20
CA GLU A 291 -0.33 15.25 21.35
C GLU A 291 -0.22 14.74 19.92
N VAL A 292 -0.29 15.64 18.97
CA VAL A 292 -0.14 15.34 17.54
C VAL A 292 1.10 16.04 17.01
N SER A 293 1.89 15.32 16.20
CA SER A 293 3.14 15.84 15.63
C SER A 293 3.18 15.58 14.13
N SER A 294 3.38 16.63 13.31
CA SER A 294 3.51 16.48 11.87
C SER A 294 4.88 16.87 11.37
N ASN A 295 5.35 16.21 10.34
CA ASN A 295 6.56 16.53 9.59
C ASN A 295 6.32 16.32 8.10
N GLU A 296 7.17 16.93 7.26
CA GLU A 296 7.26 16.54 5.85
C GLU A 296 7.59 15.04 5.72
N TRP A 297 7.12 14.40 4.64
CA TRP A 297 7.17 12.95 4.49
C TRP A 297 8.56 12.34 4.71
N SER A 298 9.61 12.94 4.16
CA SER A 298 10.96 12.35 4.26
C SER A 298 11.50 12.40 5.70
N ILE A 299 11.19 13.45 6.44
CA ILE A 299 11.57 13.59 7.86
C ILE A 299 10.73 12.66 8.72
N PHE A 300 9.42 12.63 8.48
CA PHE A 300 8.51 11.72 9.18
C PHE A 300 8.93 10.26 9.01
N TYR A 301 9.22 9.83 7.77
CA TYR A 301 9.58 8.44 7.49
C TYR A 301 10.96 8.07 8.04
N ASP A 302 11.92 8.98 8.04
CA ASP A 302 13.22 8.78 8.71
C ASP A 302 13.05 8.59 10.22
N ASP A 303 12.19 9.38 10.87
CA ASP A 303 11.84 9.18 12.29
C ASP A 303 11.17 7.84 12.55
N VAL A 304 10.25 7.42 11.67
CA VAL A 304 9.58 6.11 11.76
C VAL A 304 10.62 4.98 11.66
N GLN A 305 11.50 5.02 10.68
CA GLN A 305 12.54 4.00 10.50
C GLN A 305 13.53 3.92 11.68
N LYS A 306 13.77 5.06 12.36
CA LYS A 306 14.65 5.12 13.55
C LYS A 306 13.95 4.80 14.86
N GLY A 307 12.63 4.59 14.85
CA GLY A 307 11.84 4.34 16.05
C GLY A 307 11.60 5.59 16.91
N ASN A 308 11.72 6.79 16.36
CA ASN A 308 11.51 8.05 17.05
C ASN A 308 10.02 8.42 17.10
N TYR A 309 9.16 7.48 17.44
CA TYR A 309 7.71 7.68 17.52
C TYR A 309 7.09 6.69 18.52
N GLN A 310 5.85 6.96 18.95
CA GLN A 310 5.01 6.03 19.71
C GLN A 310 3.93 5.42 18.83
N VAL A 311 3.14 6.27 18.15
CA VAL A 311 2.13 5.87 17.18
C VAL A 311 2.33 6.70 15.92
N ALA A 312 2.46 6.06 14.76
CA ALA A 312 2.74 6.73 13.49
C ALA A 312 1.67 6.43 12.44
N ALA A 313 1.21 7.47 11.73
CA ALA A 313 0.25 7.35 10.64
C ALA A 313 0.89 6.65 9.44
N MET A 314 0.53 5.40 9.22
CA MET A 314 1.06 4.57 8.16
C MET A 314 -0.06 3.90 7.35
N GLY A 315 0.26 2.91 6.62
CA GLY A 315 -0.64 2.11 5.82
C GLY A 315 0.15 1.40 4.75
N TRP A 316 -0.42 0.37 4.20
CA TRP A 316 0.20 -0.38 3.12
C TRP A 316 -0.78 -0.66 2.00
N SER A 317 -0.29 -0.68 0.79
CA SER A 317 -0.99 -1.23 -0.37
C SER A 317 -0.10 -2.30 -0.96
N ALA A 318 -0.66 -3.47 -1.24
CA ALA A 318 0.13 -4.58 -1.78
C ALA A 318 0.85 -4.19 -3.07
N ASP A 319 2.14 -4.45 -3.14
CA ASP A 319 2.95 -4.23 -4.34
C ASP A 319 2.61 -5.26 -5.43
N TYR A 320 2.20 -6.45 -5.03
CA TYR A 320 1.74 -7.54 -5.89
C TYR A 320 0.65 -8.34 -5.17
N VAL A 321 -0.13 -9.11 -5.93
CA VAL A 321 -1.34 -9.81 -5.43
C VAL A 321 -0.96 -11.08 -4.68
N ASN A 322 -0.33 -10.91 -3.50
CA ASN A 322 0.00 -12.01 -2.59
C ASN A 322 0.15 -11.48 -1.16
N PRO A 323 -0.25 -12.24 -0.12
CA PRO A 323 -0.05 -11.87 1.29
C PRO A 323 1.40 -11.59 1.68
N MET A 324 2.36 -12.18 0.97
CA MET A 324 3.79 -11.88 1.16
C MET A 324 4.17 -10.43 0.85
N SER A 325 3.27 -9.63 0.27
CA SER A 325 3.43 -8.18 0.22
C SER A 325 3.14 -7.49 1.58
N PHE A 326 2.47 -8.15 2.51
CA PHE A 326 2.14 -7.64 3.85
C PHE A 326 2.97 -8.29 4.96
N LEU A 327 3.12 -9.60 4.94
CA LEU A 327 3.70 -10.34 6.06
C LEU A 327 5.11 -9.89 6.48
N PRO A 328 6.03 -9.51 5.58
CA PRO A 328 7.35 -9.01 5.97
C PRO A 328 7.31 -7.76 6.86
N LEU A 329 6.26 -6.92 6.75
CA LEU A 329 6.10 -5.68 7.51
C LEU A 329 6.13 -5.87 9.04
N CYS A 330 5.79 -7.08 9.52
CA CYS A 330 5.79 -7.42 10.94
C CYS A 330 6.85 -8.46 11.31
N LYS A 331 7.68 -8.90 10.34
CA LYS A 331 8.70 -9.92 10.58
C LYS A 331 9.91 -9.34 11.32
N THR A 332 10.40 -10.04 12.33
CA THR A 332 11.59 -9.63 13.10
C THR A 332 12.80 -9.41 12.19
N GLY A 333 13.37 -8.21 12.27
CA GLY A 333 14.59 -7.86 11.55
C GLY A 333 14.43 -7.58 10.07
N ASP A 334 13.20 -7.64 9.53
CA ASP A 334 12.93 -7.18 8.16
C ASP A 334 13.09 -5.66 8.09
N SER A 335 13.67 -5.16 6.99
CA SER A 335 13.93 -3.73 6.80
C SER A 335 12.65 -2.90 6.66
N SER A 336 11.52 -3.52 6.35
CA SER A 336 10.21 -2.91 6.27
C SER A 336 9.40 -2.97 7.57
N ASN A 337 9.93 -3.66 8.61
CA ASN A 337 9.30 -3.73 9.93
C ASN A 337 9.57 -2.45 10.73
N ASN A 338 8.81 -1.43 10.45
CA ASN A 338 8.87 -0.18 11.20
C ASN A 338 8.25 -0.25 12.59
N LEU A 339 7.48 -1.30 12.90
CA LEU A 339 6.79 -1.53 14.18
C LEU A 339 7.75 -1.89 15.33
N PHE A 340 8.98 -2.28 15.01
CA PHE A 340 9.90 -2.92 15.98
C PHE A 340 9.24 -4.11 16.69
N TYR A 341 8.29 -4.75 15.99
CA TYR A 341 7.61 -5.94 16.46
C TYR A 341 8.50 -7.16 16.32
N SER A 342 8.41 -8.08 17.26
CA SER A 342 9.17 -9.33 17.26
C SER A 342 8.35 -10.45 17.88
N ASN A 343 8.11 -11.51 17.09
CA ASN A 343 7.41 -12.70 17.56
C ASN A 343 7.91 -13.92 16.78
N ALA A 344 8.55 -14.86 17.47
CA ALA A 344 9.18 -16.02 16.84
C ALA A 344 8.18 -16.96 16.15
N ASP A 345 6.94 -17.09 16.69
CA ASP A 345 5.90 -17.92 16.08
C ASP A 345 5.38 -17.28 14.80
N TYR A 346 5.24 -15.95 14.78
CA TYR A 346 4.93 -15.18 13.58
C TYR A 346 6.00 -15.37 12.51
N ASP A 347 7.27 -15.16 12.85
CA ASP A 347 8.39 -15.30 11.94
C ASP A 347 8.43 -16.70 11.31
N ALA A 348 8.19 -17.73 12.12
CA ALA A 348 8.13 -19.11 11.64
C ALA A 348 6.97 -19.34 10.65
N LEU A 349 5.83 -18.72 10.87
CA LEU A 349 4.69 -18.80 9.93
C LEU A 349 5.00 -18.07 8.63
N VAL A 350 5.63 -16.89 8.68
CA VAL A 350 6.02 -16.14 7.48
C VAL A 350 6.95 -16.97 6.60
N GLU A 351 7.95 -17.64 7.19
CA GLU A 351 8.85 -18.54 6.45
C GLU A 351 8.11 -19.75 5.86
N GLN A 352 7.11 -20.28 6.57
CA GLN A 352 6.29 -21.37 6.05
C GLN A 352 5.42 -20.91 4.87
N VAL A 353 4.79 -19.72 4.96
CA VAL A 353 4.02 -19.13 3.84
C VAL A 353 4.92 -18.92 2.63
N LYS A 354 6.12 -18.37 2.85
CA LYS A 354 7.11 -18.12 1.79
C LYS A 354 7.49 -19.40 1.03
N ALA A 355 7.55 -20.53 1.72
CA ALA A 355 7.95 -21.83 1.15
C ALA A 355 6.78 -22.67 0.64
N GLU A 356 5.54 -22.33 0.99
CA GLU A 356 4.37 -23.16 0.66
C GLU A 356 3.92 -22.95 -0.78
N ASN A 357 3.70 -24.05 -1.50
CA ASN A 357 3.25 -24.02 -2.90
C ASN A 357 1.79 -24.44 -3.09
N ASP A 358 1.14 -24.98 -2.07
CA ASP A 358 -0.30 -25.19 -2.06
C ASP A 358 -1.00 -23.91 -1.66
N PRO A 359 -1.80 -23.28 -2.57
CA PRO A 359 -2.42 -21.98 -2.28
C PRO A 359 -3.38 -22.02 -1.09
N ALA A 360 -4.11 -23.12 -0.89
CA ALA A 360 -5.07 -23.25 0.21
C ALA A 360 -4.33 -23.32 1.56
N LYS A 361 -3.23 -24.07 1.61
CA LYS A 361 -2.40 -24.15 2.81
C LYS A 361 -1.62 -22.86 3.07
N ALA A 362 -1.12 -22.20 2.03
CA ALA A 362 -0.50 -20.88 2.15
C ALA A 362 -1.50 -19.85 2.73
N ALA A 363 -2.75 -19.88 2.28
CA ALA A 363 -3.82 -19.04 2.83
C ALA A 363 -4.10 -19.34 4.31
N GLU A 364 -4.18 -20.61 4.71
CA GLU A 364 -4.34 -21.00 6.12
C GLU A 364 -3.20 -20.48 7.01
N LEU A 365 -1.95 -20.68 6.60
CA LEU A 365 -0.77 -20.19 7.31
C LEU A 365 -0.75 -18.65 7.38
N THR A 366 -1.15 -17.99 6.30
CA THR A 366 -1.29 -16.52 6.25
C THR A 366 -2.28 -16.02 7.31
N LEU A 367 -3.45 -16.64 7.42
CA LEU A 367 -4.46 -16.25 8.42
C LEU A 367 -3.99 -16.55 9.86
N GLN A 368 -3.20 -17.60 10.06
CA GLN A 368 -2.58 -17.87 11.37
C GLN A 368 -1.57 -16.77 11.73
N ALA A 369 -0.74 -16.34 10.77
CA ALA A 369 0.19 -15.23 10.97
C ALA A 369 -0.55 -13.90 11.23
N ASP A 370 -1.57 -13.59 10.44
CA ASP A 370 -2.43 -12.41 10.63
C ASP A 370 -3.07 -12.39 12.03
N ALA A 371 -3.52 -13.55 12.51
CA ALA A 371 -4.10 -13.66 13.84
C ALA A 371 -3.12 -13.35 14.98
N ILE A 372 -1.85 -13.70 14.85
CA ILE A 372 -0.83 -13.36 15.86
C ILE A 372 -0.67 -11.84 15.97
N VAL A 373 -0.39 -11.17 14.86
CA VAL A 373 -0.18 -9.71 14.81
C VAL A 373 -1.42 -8.96 15.31
N SER A 374 -2.61 -9.44 14.91
CA SER A 374 -3.89 -8.81 15.27
C SER A 374 -4.23 -8.99 16.74
N ASN A 375 -3.96 -10.16 17.34
CA ASN A 375 -4.15 -10.40 18.78
C ASN A 375 -3.13 -9.66 19.65
N ASP A 376 -1.94 -9.41 19.12
CA ASP A 376 -0.90 -8.60 19.76
C ASP A 376 -1.14 -7.09 19.56
N TYR A 377 -2.17 -6.73 18.79
CA TYR A 377 -2.48 -5.33 18.44
C TYR A 377 -1.23 -4.57 18.00
N ALA A 378 -0.39 -5.19 17.17
CA ALA A 378 0.86 -4.58 16.74
C ALA A 378 0.66 -3.34 15.84
N VAL A 379 -0.51 -3.26 15.19
CA VAL A 379 -0.98 -2.09 14.45
C VAL A 379 -2.37 -1.66 14.94
N LEU A 380 -2.73 -0.41 14.69
CA LEU A 380 -4.09 0.10 14.83
C LEU A 380 -4.74 0.16 13.45
N PRO A 381 -5.49 -0.87 13.00
CA PRO A 381 -6.14 -0.83 11.70
C PRO A 381 -7.35 0.11 11.75
N LEU A 382 -7.50 0.94 10.71
CA LEU A 382 -8.63 1.87 10.61
C LEU A 382 -9.65 1.45 9.56
N TYR A 383 -9.22 1.39 8.29
CA TYR A 383 -10.11 0.99 7.19
C TYR A 383 -9.32 0.36 6.05
N TYR A 384 -10.00 -0.50 5.29
CA TYR A 384 -9.46 -1.04 4.05
C TYR A 384 -9.62 -0.02 2.93
N LYS A 385 -8.56 0.16 2.16
CA LYS A 385 -8.53 1.13 1.07
C LYS A 385 -9.46 0.72 -0.07
N SER A 386 -10.00 1.71 -0.75
CA SER A 386 -10.61 1.57 -2.07
C SER A 386 -10.06 2.64 -3.00
N ASN A 387 -9.96 2.31 -4.28
CA ASN A 387 -9.63 3.29 -5.31
C ASN A 387 -10.94 3.94 -5.79
N ASN A 388 -11.07 5.25 -5.56
CA ASN A 388 -12.23 6.02 -5.97
C ASN A 388 -11.80 7.04 -7.02
N TYR A 389 -12.39 6.97 -8.20
CA TYR A 389 -12.06 7.83 -9.32
C TYR A 389 -13.33 8.23 -10.09
N LEU A 390 -13.22 9.28 -10.90
CA LEU A 390 -14.29 9.70 -11.81
C LEU A 390 -13.93 9.33 -13.24
N MET A 391 -14.94 8.89 -13.99
CA MET A 391 -14.84 8.63 -15.42
C MET A 391 -16.19 8.90 -16.08
N HIS A 392 -16.22 9.61 -17.19
CA HIS A 392 -17.46 9.85 -17.93
C HIS A 392 -18.05 8.56 -18.49
N ASP A 393 -19.37 8.44 -18.49
CA ASP A 393 -20.12 7.22 -18.86
C ASP A 393 -19.93 6.79 -20.32
N ASN A 394 -19.52 7.69 -21.21
CA ASN A 394 -19.19 7.38 -22.61
C ASN A 394 -17.83 6.66 -22.76
N ILE A 395 -17.05 6.56 -21.68
CA ILE A 395 -15.75 5.90 -21.69
C ILE A 395 -15.90 4.49 -21.10
N SER A 396 -15.50 3.50 -21.86
CA SER A 396 -15.52 2.09 -21.45
C SER A 396 -14.14 1.46 -21.57
N GLY A 397 -13.93 0.32 -20.88
CA GLY A 397 -12.67 -0.43 -20.96
C GLY A 397 -11.50 0.15 -20.16
N PHE A 398 -11.68 1.30 -19.49
CA PHE A 398 -10.73 1.78 -18.50
C PHE A 398 -10.84 0.95 -17.22
N TYR A 399 -9.71 0.63 -16.61
CA TYR A 399 -9.70 0.11 -15.26
C TYR A 399 -8.44 0.56 -14.49
N MET A 400 -8.60 0.63 -13.18
CA MET A 400 -7.52 0.84 -12.24
C MET A 400 -7.29 -0.46 -11.48
N THR A 401 -6.04 -0.92 -11.43
CA THR A 401 -5.70 -2.12 -10.64
C THR A 401 -5.82 -1.85 -9.15
N ALA A 402 -5.85 -2.90 -8.35
CA ALA A 402 -5.84 -2.80 -6.90
C ALA A 402 -4.60 -2.07 -6.34
N SER A 403 -3.48 -2.10 -7.06
CA SER A 403 -2.26 -1.33 -6.77
C SER A 403 -2.27 0.11 -7.30
N GLY A 404 -3.40 0.57 -7.91
CA GLY A 404 -3.56 1.93 -8.41
C GLY A 404 -2.98 2.18 -9.82
N ASN A 405 -2.54 1.15 -10.53
CA ASN A 405 -2.07 1.31 -11.91
C ASN A 405 -3.25 1.51 -12.88
N LEU A 406 -3.09 2.45 -13.80
CA LEU A 406 -4.12 2.86 -14.75
C LEU A 406 -3.94 2.14 -16.10
N PHE A 407 -4.99 1.51 -16.62
CA PHE A 407 -4.95 0.78 -17.88
C PHE A 407 -5.87 1.39 -18.92
N PHE A 408 -5.28 1.75 -20.09
CA PHE A 408 -5.94 2.43 -21.19
C PHE A 408 -5.99 1.60 -22.48
N LYS A 409 -5.40 0.40 -22.51
CA LYS A 409 -5.33 -0.42 -23.73
C LYS A 409 -6.69 -0.67 -24.35
N ASP A 410 -7.67 -1.03 -23.54
CA ASP A 410 -8.98 -1.46 -23.98
C ASP A 410 -10.04 -0.33 -23.97
N VAL A 411 -9.60 0.91 -23.72
CA VAL A 411 -10.49 2.07 -23.64
C VAL A 411 -11.10 2.38 -25.00
N LYS A 412 -12.41 2.65 -24.97
CA LYS A 412 -13.23 3.14 -26.08
C LYS A 412 -14.03 4.35 -25.62
N VAL A 413 -14.15 5.35 -26.50
CA VAL A 413 -14.88 6.60 -26.30
C VAL A 413 -16.11 6.62 -27.20
#